data_b83732678e4e0f511fe789aec7de6f68
#
_entry.id   b83732678e4e0f511fe789aec7de6f68
#
_cell.length_a   1.000
_cell.length_b   1.000
_cell.length_c   1.000
_cell.angle_alpha   90.00
_cell.angle_beta   90.00
_cell.angle_gamma   90.00
#
_symmetry.space_group_name_H-M   'P 1'
#
loop_
_entity.id
_entity.type
_entity.pdbx_description
1 polymer ?
#
loop_
_entity_poly.entity_id
_entity_poly.type
_entity_poly.pdbx_seq_one_letter_code
_entity_poly.pdbx_strand_id
1 'polypeptide(L)'
;MSTVTSTSVWSRPVTSAQQKYALSTIRGLKKMKDGGPFIYPVDYIALGIPHYPTIVTHPMDLGTIEKKLGGGPKMEQANYPPYNTVDEFIADVRLVFRNCLSFNGPDHVITQMGKNVEEAFNKALKNMPGPEEVSVF
;
A
#
# COMPACT_ATOMS: atom_id res chain seq x y z
N MET A 1 -16.82 30.38 -1.04
CA MET A 1 -16.15 30.19 -1.02
C MET A 1 -15.49 29.22 -1.17
N SER A 2 -14.89 29.29 -1.18
CA SER A 2 -14.12 28.46 -1.44
C SER A 2 -13.91 27.47 -0.72
N THR A 3 -14.10 26.71 -1.04
CA THR A 3 -13.80 25.62 -0.51
C THR A 3 -12.50 25.36 -0.50
N VAL A 4 -12.00 25.42 0.44
CA VAL A 4 -10.82 24.91 0.66
C VAL A 4 -10.81 23.52 0.57
N THR A 5 -10.39 23.07 -0.42
CA THR A 5 -9.92 21.79 -0.46
C THR A 5 -8.75 21.75 0.41
N SER A 6 -8.87 21.16 1.47
CA SER A 6 -7.73 20.84 2.20
C SER A 6 -6.93 19.86 1.38
N THR A 7 -5.91 20.33 0.77
CA THR A 7 -4.98 19.48 0.10
C THR A 7 -4.14 18.83 1.17
N SER A 8 -4.17 17.54 1.18
CA SER A 8 -3.26 16.75 2.00
C SER A 8 -1.82 17.12 1.65
N VAL A 9 -0.95 17.10 2.63
CA VAL A 9 0.49 17.28 2.37
C VAL A 9 1.01 16.21 1.44
N TRP A 10 0.28 15.11 1.29
CA TRP A 10 0.68 13.99 0.45
C TRP A 10 0.14 14.09 -0.97
N SER A 11 -0.48 15.19 -1.35
CA SER A 11 -1.03 15.39 -2.69
C SER A 11 -0.01 15.95 -3.68
N ARG A 12 1.17 16.29 -3.21
CA ARG A 12 2.24 16.78 -4.08
C ARG A 12 3.00 15.63 -4.73
N PRO A 13 3.77 15.92 -5.79
CA PRO A 13 4.56 14.87 -6.44
C PRO A 13 5.49 14.17 -5.45
N VAL A 14 5.62 12.85 -5.61
CA VAL A 14 6.48 12.03 -4.75
C VAL A 14 7.91 12.46 -4.91
N THR A 15 8.58 12.72 -3.79
CA THR A 15 10.01 13.02 -3.81
C THR A 15 10.83 11.72 -3.77
N SER A 16 12.10 11.81 -4.12
CA SER A 16 13.01 10.67 -4.04
C SER A 16 13.10 10.12 -2.63
N ALA A 17 13.16 11.00 -1.63
CA ALA A 17 13.22 10.58 -0.23
C ALA A 17 11.95 9.85 0.19
N GLN A 18 10.79 10.33 -0.25
CA GLN A 18 9.51 9.69 0.04
C GLN A 18 9.42 8.30 -0.60
N GLN A 19 9.87 8.19 -1.86
CA GLN A 19 9.85 6.90 -2.55
C GLN A 19 10.73 5.87 -1.84
N LYS A 20 11.94 6.26 -1.44
CA LYS A 20 12.84 5.36 -0.72
C LYS A 20 12.26 4.93 0.62
N TYR A 21 11.67 5.87 1.33
CA TYR A 21 11.06 5.58 2.63
C TYR A 21 9.86 4.64 2.46
N ALA A 22 9.01 4.92 1.48
CA ALA A 22 7.84 4.09 1.19
C ALA A 22 8.27 2.66 0.84
N LEU A 23 9.28 2.51 -0.01
CA LEU A 23 9.79 1.20 -0.40
C LEU A 23 10.32 0.43 0.81
N SER A 24 11.11 1.10 1.65
CA SER A 24 11.62 0.50 2.87
C SER A 24 10.48 0.07 3.81
N THR A 25 9.46 0.91 3.92
CA THR A 25 8.29 0.62 4.75
C THR A 25 7.57 -0.64 4.24
N ILE A 26 7.29 -0.71 2.95
CA ILE A 26 6.60 -1.87 2.38
C ILE A 26 7.41 -3.15 2.57
N ARG A 27 8.72 -3.09 2.38
CA ARG A 27 9.59 -4.24 2.61
C ARG A 27 9.56 -4.69 4.06
N GLY A 28 9.48 -3.75 4.99
CA GLY A 28 9.31 -4.06 6.41
C GLY A 28 7.99 -4.74 6.70
N LEU A 29 6.90 -4.27 6.11
CA LEU A 29 5.59 -4.89 6.29
C LEU A 29 5.57 -6.32 5.76
N LYS A 30 6.23 -6.57 4.64
CA LYS A 30 6.31 -7.91 4.06
C LYS A 30 7.05 -8.89 4.97
N LYS A 31 7.97 -8.39 5.78
CA LYS A 31 8.76 -9.22 6.70
C LYS A 31 8.07 -9.47 8.04
N MET A 32 7.00 -8.76 8.32
CA MET A 32 6.27 -8.96 9.57
C MET A 32 5.67 -10.36 9.60
N LYS A 33 5.58 -10.92 10.81
CA LYS A 33 4.93 -12.22 11.01
C LYS A 33 3.53 -12.23 10.40
N ASP A 34 2.77 -11.15 10.61
CA ASP A 34 1.40 -11.07 10.14
C ASP A 34 1.28 -10.57 8.70
N GLY A 35 2.41 -10.27 8.05
CA GLY A 35 2.42 -9.75 6.68
C GLY A 35 2.22 -10.80 5.59
N GLY A 36 2.46 -12.08 5.91
CA GLY A 36 2.45 -13.15 4.92
C GLY A 36 1.24 -13.17 3.99
N PRO A 37 0.01 -13.11 4.52
CA PRO A 37 -1.19 -13.17 3.67
C PRO A 37 -1.31 -12.04 2.65
N PHE A 38 -0.54 -10.97 2.80
CA PHE A 38 -0.68 -9.75 1.99
C PHE A 38 0.44 -9.52 1.00
N ILE A 39 1.39 -10.47 0.90
CA ILE A 39 2.58 -10.31 0.05
C ILE A 39 2.28 -10.44 -1.44
N TYR A 40 1.43 -11.40 -1.80
CA TYR A 40 1.15 -11.72 -3.19
C TYR A 40 -0.31 -11.46 -3.54
N PRO A 41 -0.63 -11.27 -4.84
CA PRO A 41 -2.03 -11.23 -5.25
C PRO A 41 -2.77 -12.48 -4.77
N VAL A 42 -4.02 -12.29 -4.36
CA VAL A 42 -4.84 -13.42 -3.93
C VAL A 42 -5.12 -14.32 -5.14
N ASP A 43 -4.67 -15.56 -5.07
CA ASP A 43 -4.93 -16.57 -6.11
C ASP A 43 -6.25 -17.25 -5.78
N TYR A 44 -7.35 -16.62 -6.19
CA TYR A 44 -8.68 -17.06 -5.80
C TYR A 44 -9.08 -18.38 -6.42
N ILE A 45 -8.45 -18.76 -7.53
CA ILE A 45 -8.70 -20.05 -8.14
C ILE A 45 -8.05 -21.15 -7.30
N ALA A 46 -6.76 -21.01 -6.98
CA ALA A 46 -6.05 -21.97 -6.17
C ALA A 46 -6.64 -22.13 -4.78
N LEU A 47 -7.20 -21.02 -4.23
CA LEU A 47 -7.80 -21.04 -2.91
C LEU A 47 -9.25 -21.55 -2.91
N GLY A 48 -9.81 -21.83 -4.09
CA GLY A 48 -11.17 -22.34 -4.17
C GLY A 48 -12.25 -21.32 -3.83
N ILE A 49 -11.98 -20.05 -4.08
CA ILE A 49 -12.92 -18.93 -3.85
C ILE A 49 -13.17 -18.17 -5.15
N PRO A 50 -13.74 -18.84 -6.19
CA PRO A 50 -13.87 -18.22 -7.51
C PRO A 50 -14.76 -16.96 -7.53
N HIS A 51 -15.55 -16.75 -6.49
CA HIS A 51 -16.40 -15.57 -6.38
C HIS A 51 -15.66 -14.35 -5.83
N TYR A 52 -14.39 -14.50 -5.44
CA TYR A 52 -13.60 -13.39 -4.88
C TYR A 52 -13.68 -12.10 -5.71
N PRO A 53 -13.55 -12.14 -7.05
CA PRO A 53 -13.60 -10.90 -7.84
C PRO A 53 -14.96 -10.18 -7.83
N THR A 54 -16.02 -10.84 -7.42
CA THR A 54 -17.33 -10.17 -7.32
C THR A 54 -17.42 -9.33 -6.07
N ILE A 55 -16.61 -9.63 -5.06
CA ILE A 55 -16.55 -8.87 -3.81
C ILE A 55 -15.40 -7.89 -3.82
N VAL A 56 -14.23 -8.34 -4.28
CA VAL A 56 -13.03 -7.51 -4.34
C VAL A 56 -12.80 -7.14 -5.80
N THR A 57 -13.29 -5.96 -6.18
CA THR A 57 -13.23 -5.50 -7.58
C THR A 57 -11.89 -4.82 -7.93
N HIS A 58 -11.15 -4.40 -6.92
CA HIS A 58 -9.84 -3.76 -7.11
C HIS A 58 -8.82 -4.44 -6.19
N PRO A 59 -8.30 -5.60 -6.61
CA PRO A 59 -7.32 -6.30 -5.78
C PRO A 59 -6.01 -5.53 -5.66
N MET A 60 -5.35 -5.67 -4.53
CA MET A 60 -4.05 -5.08 -4.29
C MET A 60 -3.30 -5.92 -3.27
N ASP A 61 -1.97 -5.90 -3.33
CA ASP A 61 -1.11 -6.63 -2.42
C ASP A 61 0.20 -5.86 -2.23
N LEU A 62 0.93 -6.20 -1.18
CA LEU A 62 2.17 -5.49 -0.86
C LEU A 62 3.26 -5.68 -1.91
N GLY A 63 3.30 -6.86 -2.53
CA GLY A 63 4.28 -7.12 -3.60
C GLY A 63 4.06 -6.24 -4.82
N THR A 64 2.79 -6.03 -5.19
CA THR A 64 2.45 -5.13 -6.30
C THR A 64 2.82 -3.68 -5.95
N ILE A 65 2.54 -3.25 -4.71
CA ILE A 65 2.91 -1.91 -4.25
C ILE A 65 4.43 -1.73 -4.32
N GLU A 66 5.18 -2.75 -3.90
CA GLU A 66 6.64 -2.71 -3.98
C GLU A 66 7.11 -2.48 -5.41
N LYS A 67 6.51 -3.16 -6.37
CA LYS A 67 6.85 -2.99 -7.78
C LYS A 67 6.51 -1.58 -8.27
N LYS A 68 5.37 -1.04 -7.85
CA LYS A 68 4.98 0.33 -8.20
C LYS A 68 5.93 1.37 -7.60
N LEU A 69 6.63 1.01 -6.54
CA LEU A 69 7.67 1.86 -5.93
C LEU A 69 9.05 1.62 -6.54
N GLY A 70 9.13 0.83 -7.58
CA GLY A 70 10.41 0.57 -8.26
C GLY A 70 11.23 -0.54 -7.63
N GLY A 71 10.66 -1.33 -6.72
CA GLY A 71 11.38 -2.37 -6.00
C GLY A 71 11.43 -3.73 -6.68
N GLY A 72 10.74 -3.86 -7.82
CA GLY A 72 10.76 -5.12 -8.56
C GLY A 72 11.84 -5.15 -9.64
N PRO A 73 11.89 -6.23 -10.42
CA PRO A 73 12.84 -6.34 -11.52
C PRO A 73 12.64 -5.21 -12.53
N LYS A 74 13.74 -4.66 -13.04
CA LYS A 74 13.66 -3.56 -14.01
C LYS A 74 12.85 -3.91 -15.24
N MET A 75 12.91 -5.15 -15.69
CA MET A 75 12.17 -5.60 -16.85
C MET A 75 10.66 -5.53 -16.68
N GLU A 76 10.19 -5.52 -15.44
CA GLU A 76 8.76 -5.49 -15.15
C GLU A 76 8.25 -4.08 -14.86
N GLN A 77 9.14 -3.09 -14.73
CA GLN A 77 8.73 -1.74 -14.30
C GLN A 77 7.73 -1.08 -15.23
N ALA A 78 7.78 -1.39 -16.52
CA ALA A 78 6.85 -0.82 -17.48
C ALA A 78 5.39 -1.23 -17.19
N ASN A 79 5.19 -2.36 -16.50
CA ASN A 79 3.86 -2.87 -16.17
C ASN A 79 3.33 -2.29 -14.86
N TYR A 80 4.15 -1.52 -14.14
CA TYR A 80 3.81 -0.97 -12.85
C TYR A 80 4.12 0.51 -12.81
N PRO A 81 3.23 1.35 -13.40
CA PRO A 81 3.46 2.80 -13.40
C PRO A 81 3.68 3.32 -11.99
N PRO A 82 4.67 4.20 -11.80
CA PRO A 82 4.96 4.70 -10.46
C PRO A 82 3.85 5.58 -9.93
N TYR A 83 3.81 5.72 -8.61
CA TYR A 83 2.87 6.64 -7.98
C TYR A 83 3.25 8.08 -8.31
N ASN A 84 2.27 8.89 -8.58
CA ASN A 84 2.49 10.32 -8.79
C ASN A 84 2.53 11.07 -7.47
N THR A 85 1.74 10.62 -6.49
CA THR A 85 1.66 11.27 -5.18
C THR A 85 1.73 10.22 -4.08
N VAL A 86 2.09 10.66 -2.87
CA VAL A 86 2.08 9.77 -1.71
C VAL A 86 0.64 9.35 -1.38
N ASP A 87 -0.34 10.21 -1.64
CA ASP A 87 -1.75 9.85 -1.43
C ASP A 87 -2.14 8.61 -2.23
N GLU A 88 -1.66 8.45 -3.46
CA GLU A 88 -1.93 7.26 -4.26
C GLU A 88 -1.33 6.02 -3.62
N PHE A 89 -0.13 6.13 -3.09
CA PHE A 89 0.54 5.06 -2.38
C PHE A 89 -0.25 4.66 -1.14
N ILE A 90 -0.64 5.65 -0.32
CA ILE A 90 -1.42 5.39 0.89
C ILE A 90 -2.75 4.69 0.54
N ALA A 91 -3.41 5.15 -0.52
CA ALA A 91 -4.68 4.57 -0.96
C ALA A 91 -4.52 3.08 -1.31
N ASP A 92 -3.44 2.71 -1.99
CA ASP A 92 -3.19 1.32 -2.32
C ASP A 92 -2.92 0.47 -1.08
N VAL A 93 -2.17 0.99 -0.11
CA VAL A 93 -1.93 0.26 1.14
C VAL A 93 -3.26 0.03 1.88
N ARG A 94 -4.08 1.07 1.99
CA ARG A 94 -5.39 0.95 2.64
C ARG A 94 -6.28 -0.06 1.91
N LEU A 95 -6.19 -0.10 0.59
CA LEU A 95 -6.99 -1.00 -0.23
C LEU A 95 -6.69 -2.47 0.09
N VAL A 96 -5.43 -2.82 0.34
CA VAL A 96 -5.05 -4.18 0.71
C VAL A 96 -5.88 -4.64 1.91
N PHE A 97 -5.96 -3.83 2.95
CA PHE A 97 -6.62 -4.21 4.20
C PHE A 97 -8.13 -4.06 4.13
N ARG A 98 -8.63 -3.10 3.36
CA ARG A 98 -10.06 -2.96 3.12
C ARG A 98 -10.61 -4.17 2.36
N ASN A 99 -9.87 -4.64 1.35
CA ASN A 99 -10.25 -5.84 0.61
C ASN A 99 -10.32 -7.06 1.53
N CYS A 100 -9.35 -7.18 2.41
CA CYS A 100 -9.31 -8.28 3.37
C CYS A 100 -10.54 -8.25 4.28
N LEU A 101 -10.88 -7.09 4.81
CA LEU A 101 -12.05 -6.92 5.65
C LEU A 101 -13.35 -7.23 4.88
N SER A 102 -13.46 -6.72 3.65
CA SER A 102 -14.66 -6.92 2.83
C SER A 102 -14.92 -8.39 2.52
N PHE A 103 -13.86 -9.14 2.23
CA PHE A 103 -14.03 -10.53 1.87
C PHE A 103 -14.15 -11.46 3.07
N ASN A 104 -13.32 -11.26 4.09
CA ASN A 104 -13.22 -12.18 5.23
C ASN A 104 -14.11 -11.79 6.41
N GLY A 105 -14.50 -10.52 6.52
CA GLY A 105 -15.28 -10.02 7.66
C GLY A 105 -14.39 -9.64 8.84
N PRO A 106 -14.98 -8.92 9.82
CA PRO A 106 -14.20 -8.33 10.92
C PRO A 106 -13.63 -9.34 11.92
N ASP A 107 -14.23 -10.51 12.01
CA ASP A 107 -13.81 -11.49 13.03
C ASP A 107 -12.85 -12.55 12.52
N HIS A 108 -12.48 -12.48 11.26
CA HIS A 108 -11.59 -13.48 10.65
C HIS A 108 -10.14 -13.25 11.12
N VAL A 109 -9.41 -14.35 11.32
CA VAL A 109 -8.02 -14.27 11.77
C VAL A 109 -7.15 -13.45 10.83
N ILE A 110 -7.34 -13.59 9.52
CA ILE A 110 -6.55 -12.83 8.54
C ILE A 110 -6.84 -11.35 8.64
N THR A 111 -8.10 -10.99 8.94
CA THR A 111 -8.46 -9.58 9.15
C THR A 111 -7.74 -9.00 10.37
N GLN A 112 -7.60 -9.80 11.44
CA GLN A 112 -6.84 -9.35 12.61
C GLN A 112 -5.36 -9.18 12.27
N MET A 113 -4.79 -10.08 11.46
CA MET A 113 -3.42 -9.93 10.99
C MET A 113 -3.27 -8.65 10.19
N GLY A 114 -4.24 -8.36 9.31
CA GLY A 114 -4.24 -7.14 8.52
C GLY A 114 -4.27 -5.88 9.38
N LYS A 115 -5.04 -5.88 10.46
CA LYS A 115 -5.07 -4.76 11.38
C LYS A 115 -3.70 -4.50 11.99
N ASN A 116 -2.99 -5.56 12.36
CA ASN A 116 -1.65 -5.42 12.94
C ASN A 116 -0.67 -4.83 11.93
N VAL A 117 -0.75 -5.28 10.68
CA VAL A 117 0.12 -4.76 9.63
C VAL A 117 -0.23 -3.31 9.32
N GLU A 118 -1.50 -2.97 9.24
CA GLU A 118 -1.92 -1.60 8.98
C GLU A 118 -1.53 -0.66 10.11
N GLU A 119 -1.56 -1.11 11.36
CA GLU A 119 -1.07 -0.31 12.48
C GLU A 119 0.41 -0.02 12.35
N ALA A 120 1.20 -1.00 11.92
CA ALA A 120 2.63 -0.78 11.66
C ALA A 120 2.82 0.24 10.54
N PHE A 121 2.00 0.16 9.50
CA PHE A 121 2.03 1.16 8.42
C PHE A 121 1.71 2.55 8.94
N ASN A 122 0.69 2.67 9.79
CA ASN A 122 0.31 3.96 10.36
C ASN A 122 1.43 4.59 11.18
N LYS A 123 2.16 3.76 11.94
CA LYS A 123 3.32 4.24 12.70
C LYS A 123 4.43 4.70 11.77
N ALA A 124 4.71 3.93 10.72
CA ALA A 124 5.74 4.31 9.76
C ALA A 124 5.36 5.60 9.04
N LEU A 125 4.08 5.78 8.70
CA LEU A 125 3.62 6.96 7.98
C LEU A 125 3.86 8.25 8.76
N LYS A 126 3.87 8.18 10.08
CA LYS A 126 4.15 9.36 10.91
C LYS A 126 5.56 9.90 10.69
N ASN A 127 6.47 9.06 10.25
CA ASN A 127 7.87 9.45 10.02
C ASN A 127 8.20 9.57 8.54
N MET A 128 7.20 9.55 7.67
CA MET A 128 7.40 9.75 6.24
C MET A 128 8.00 11.14 6.00
N PRO A 129 9.06 11.26 5.21
CA PRO A 129 9.61 12.57 4.87
C PRO A 129 8.56 13.48 4.27
N GLY A 130 8.65 14.77 4.56
CA GLY A 130 7.74 15.75 4.01
C GLY A 130 7.87 15.89 2.50
N PRO A 131 6.92 16.58 1.88
CA PRO A 131 6.89 16.74 0.43
C PRO A 131 7.97 17.67 -0.10
N GLU A 132 8.62 18.43 0.76
CA GLU A 132 9.66 19.32 0.31
C GLU A 132 11.01 18.83 0.71
N GLU A 133 11.86 18.65 -0.27
CA GLU A 133 13.23 18.43 0.02
C GLU A 133 13.80 19.78 0.30
N VAL A 134 13.87 20.11 1.53
CA VAL A 134 14.44 21.35 1.90
C VAL A 134 15.91 21.20 1.87
N SER A 135 16.48 21.71 0.86
CA SER A 135 17.86 21.87 0.84
C SER A 135 18.11 23.14 1.61
N VAL A 136 18.64 23.02 2.66
CA VAL A 136 18.92 24.13 3.48
C VAL A 136 20.22 24.76 3.18
N PHE A 137 20.63 24.70 2.31
CA PHE A 137 21.78 25.30 1.89
C PHE A 137 22.74 24.75 1.96
#